data_9a970796286974aa226de239a34494b1
#
_entry.id   9a970796286974aa226de239a34494b1
#
_cell.length_a   1.000
_cell.length_b   1.000
_cell.length_c   1.000
_cell.angle_alpha   90.00
_cell.angle_beta   90.00
_cell.angle_gamma   90.00
#
_symmetry.space_group_name_H-M   'P 1'
#
loop_
_entity.id
_entity.type
_entity.pdbx_description
1 polymer ?
#
loop_
_entity_poly.entity_id
_entity_poly.type
_entity_poly.pdbx_seq_one_letter_code
_entity_poly.pdbx_strand_id
1 'polypeptide(L)'
;MQNRWVPFFVNRSIYYASKAFVAQRKRFDEAGERTPVLYKFVPVYVVCIMNFMPKEHEVTKFRTDVALREKSSDSMFSDKLRFIYLSLPFFDKSEEECETGFEKWIYVLKYMEVLERLPFTAQKKIFDHLAKLADVRCLSSEEQEKYDESIKAVDDYYGVLMSYYMNGIDEGVAKGEARG
;
A
#
# COMPACT_ATOMS: atom_id res chain seq x y z
N MET A 1 -1.41 1.96 -3.59
CA MET A 1 -0.20 1.17 -3.91
C MET A 1 1.02 1.93 -3.43
N GLN A 2 2.04 1.25 -2.97
CA GLN A 2 3.30 1.84 -2.52
C GLN A 2 4.43 1.36 -3.45
N ASN A 3 5.11 2.28 -4.13
CA ASN A 3 6.12 1.94 -5.13
C ASN A 3 7.56 1.88 -4.59
N ARG A 4 7.79 2.41 -3.38
CA ARG A 4 9.12 2.41 -2.75
C ARG A 4 9.01 1.96 -1.31
N TRP A 5 10.04 1.26 -0.84
CA TRP A 5 10.16 0.90 0.56
C TRP A 5 10.31 2.15 1.43
N VAL A 6 9.63 2.15 2.56
CA VAL A 6 9.75 3.18 3.59
C VAL A 6 9.97 2.51 4.94
N PRO A 7 10.80 3.09 5.83
CA PRO A 7 10.99 2.58 7.17
C PRO A 7 9.66 2.42 7.93
N PHE A 8 9.59 1.41 8.78
CA PHE A 8 8.42 1.16 9.63
C PHE A 8 7.11 0.91 8.86
N PHE A 9 7.20 0.33 7.67
CA PHE A 9 6.03 0.09 6.81
C PHE A 9 4.94 -0.72 7.52
N VAL A 10 5.31 -1.79 8.24
CA VAL A 10 4.38 -2.61 9.02
C VAL A 10 3.73 -1.80 10.14
N ASN A 11 4.51 -1.01 10.89
CA ASN A 11 3.98 -0.16 11.95
C ASN A 11 3.00 0.88 11.41
N ARG A 12 3.26 1.44 10.22
CA ARG A 12 2.33 2.34 9.55
C ARG A 12 1.03 1.65 9.17
N SER A 13 1.06 0.41 8.69
CA SER A 13 -0.16 -0.35 8.40
C SER A 13 -1.02 -0.58 9.65
N ILE A 14 -0.39 -0.89 10.78
CA ILE A 14 -1.05 -1.02 12.09
C ILE A 14 -1.67 0.31 12.53
N TYR A 15 -0.94 1.41 12.37
CA TYR A 15 -1.46 2.75 12.66
C TYR A 15 -2.73 3.08 11.87
N TYR A 16 -2.73 2.83 10.55
CA TYR A 16 -3.92 3.07 9.73
C TYR A 16 -5.09 2.15 10.08
N ALA A 17 -4.83 0.90 10.43
CA ALA A 17 -5.84 -0.02 10.92
C ALA A 17 -6.49 0.51 12.22
N SER A 18 -5.67 1.00 13.15
CA SER A 18 -6.13 1.58 14.42
C SER A 18 -6.99 2.83 14.18
N LYS A 19 -6.60 3.70 13.23
CA LYS A 19 -7.43 4.85 12.84
C LYS A 19 -8.80 4.42 12.29
N ALA A 20 -8.86 3.34 11.51
CA ALA A 20 -10.12 2.82 10.99
C ALA A 20 -11.06 2.31 12.11
N PHE A 21 -10.51 1.67 13.16
CA PHE A 21 -11.28 1.30 14.34
C PHE A 21 -11.81 2.53 15.10
N VAL A 22 -10.96 3.51 15.35
CA VAL A 22 -11.37 4.77 16.03
C VAL A 22 -12.44 5.50 15.24
N ALA A 23 -12.34 5.51 13.90
CA ALA A 23 -13.35 6.13 13.03
C ALA A 23 -14.72 5.45 13.12
N GLN A 24 -14.78 4.12 13.31
CA GLN A 24 -16.05 3.42 13.56
C GLN A 24 -16.70 3.91 14.84
N ARG A 25 -15.94 4.09 15.91
CA ARG A 25 -16.45 4.62 17.19
C ARG A 25 -17.09 6.00 17.01
N LYS A 26 -16.41 6.91 16.31
CA LYS A 26 -16.94 8.25 16.06
C LYS A 26 -18.28 8.22 15.32
N ARG A 27 -18.44 7.35 14.33
CA ARG A 27 -19.70 7.17 13.59
C ARG A 27 -20.86 6.73 14.48
N PHE A 28 -20.61 5.85 15.47
CA PHE A 28 -21.63 5.45 16.43
C PHE A 28 -22.03 6.61 17.34
N ASP A 29 -21.06 7.39 17.81
CA ASP A 29 -21.31 8.57 18.66
C ASP A 29 -22.13 9.63 17.89
N GLU A 30 -21.81 9.90 16.62
CA GLU A 30 -22.53 10.82 15.74
C GLU A 30 -23.96 10.35 15.42
N ALA A 31 -24.16 9.03 15.28
CA ALA A 31 -25.48 8.45 15.08
C ALA A 31 -26.35 8.44 16.37
N GLY A 32 -25.82 8.89 17.51
CA GLY A 32 -26.53 8.89 18.79
C GLY A 32 -26.78 7.48 19.36
N GLU A 33 -26.08 6.48 18.85
CA GLU A 33 -26.17 5.10 19.33
C GLU A 33 -25.51 4.97 20.70
N ARG A 34 -26.27 4.50 21.68
CA ARG A 34 -25.78 4.29 23.05
C ARG A 34 -25.36 2.83 23.28
N THR A 35 -24.49 2.60 24.28
CA THR A 35 -24.11 1.25 24.71
C THR A 35 -25.33 0.32 24.80
N PRO A 36 -25.27 -0.97 24.32
CA PRO A 36 -24.05 -1.77 24.13
C PRO A 36 -23.48 -1.79 22.70
N VAL A 37 -23.99 -0.99 21.76
CA VAL A 37 -23.62 -1.04 20.34
C VAL A 37 -22.22 -0.47 20.06
N LEU A 38 -21.71 0.35 20.94
CA LEU A 38 -20.45 1.12 20.78
C LEU A 38 -19.20 0.30 20.45
N TYR A 39 -19.17 -0.98 20.80
CA TYR A 39 -18.04 -1.89 20.54
C TYR A 39 -18.37 -3.00 19.54
N LYS A 40 -19.51 -2.92 18.85
CA LYS A 40 -19.88 -3.84 17.77
C LYS A 40 -19.15 -3.44 16.48
N PHE A 41 -17.84 -3.48 16.50
CA PHE A 41 -17.02 -3.14 15.34
C PHE A 41 -17.20 -4.15 14.21
N VAL A 42 -17.29 -3.66 12.99
CA VAL A 42 -17.13 -4.47 11.78
C VAL A 42 -15.65 -4.76 11.52
N PRO A 43 -15.31 -5.86 10.84
CA PRO A 43 -13.92 -6.18 10.52
C PRO A 43 -13.24 -5.06 9.72
N VAL A 44 -11.98 -4.80 10.03
CA VAL A 44 -11.09 -3.90 9.29
C VAL A 44 -10.09 -4.74 8.52
N TYR A 45 -10.08 -4.59 7.21
CA TYR A 45 -9.11 -5.20 6.30
C TYR A 45 -8.15 -4.13 5.80
N VAL A 46 -6.86 -4.33 6.04
CA VAL A 46 -5.80 -3.47 5.50
C VAL A 46 -5.13 -4.21 4.37
N VAL A 47 -5.33 -3.75 3.15
CA VAL A 47 -4.69 -4.32 1.96
C VAL A 47 -3.52 -3.44 1.56
N CYS A 48 -2.32 -3.99 1.66
CA CYS A 48 -1.07 -3.33 1.31
C CYS A 48 -0.55 -3.87 -0.02
N ILE A 49 -0.63 -3.07 -1.07
CA ILE A 49 -0.07 -3.41 -2.39
C ILE A 49 1.32 -2.78 -2.48
N MET A 50 2.35 -3.63 -2.55
CA MET A 50 3.75 -3.24 -2.49
C MET A 50 4.44 -3.54 -3.81
N ASN A 51 5.00 -2.51 -4.44
CA ASN A 51 5.86 -2.66 -5.63
C ASN A 51 7.35 -2.51 -5.23
N PHE A 52 7.72 -3.11 -4.10
CA PHE A 52 9.08 -3.14 -3.56
C PHE A 52 9.27 -4.40 -2.70
N MET A 53 10.53 -4.75 -2.45
CA MET A 53 10.90 -5.84 -1.53
C MET A 53 10.99 -5.27 -0.11
N PRO A 54 10.14 -5.73 0.84
CA PRO A 54 10.24 -5.32 2.24
C PRO A 54 11.59 -5.76 2.84
N LYS A 55 12.28 -4.82 3.53
CA LYS A 55 13.55 -5.11 4.20
C LYS A 55 13.38 -5.60 5.64
N GLU A 56 12.22 -5.34 6.24
CA GLU A 56 11.95 -5.60 7.67
C GLU A 56 11.53 -7.05 7.95
N HIS A 57 11.04 -7.77 6.94
CA HIS A 57 10.61 -9.16 7.04
C HIS A 57 11.01 -9.92 5.77
N GLU A 58 11.37 -11.19 5.93
CA GLU A 58 11.58 -12.09 4.78
C GLU A 58 10.24 -12.39 4.09
N VAL A 59 9.86 -11.51 3.17
CA VAL A 59 8.72 -11.75 2.28
C VAL A 59 9.23 -12.58 1.11
N THR A 60 8.82 -13.85 1.06
CA THR A 60 9.23 -14.81 0.04
C THR A 60 8.11 -15.22 -0.89
N LYS A 61 6.93 -14.61 -0.76
CA LYS A 61 5.74 -14.96 -1.52
C LYS A 61 4.90 -13.74 -1.86
N PHE A 62 4.13 -13.88 -2.92
CA PHE A 62 3.26 -12.82 -3.45
C PHE A 62 2.24 -12.32 -2.41
N ARG A 63 1.59 -13.23 -1.66
CA ARG A 63 0.54 -12.88 -0.71
C ARG A 63 0.87 -13.36 0.70
N THR A 64 0.77 -12.44 1.66
CA THR A 64 0.89 -12.74 3.09
C THR A 64 -0.36 -12.24 3.81
N ASP A 65 -1.08 -13.16 4.47
CA ASP A 65 -2.25 -12.86 5.28
C ASP A 65 -1.86 -12.91 6.76
N VAL A 66 -2.18 -11.82 7.49
CA VAL A 66 -1.91 -11.68 8.92
C VAL A 66 -3.21 -11.45 9.66
N ALA A 67 -3.41 -12.21 10.73
CA ALA A 67 -4.59 -12.16 11.60
C ALA A 67 -4.18 -12.23 13.07
N LEU A 68 -5.06 -11.82 13.97
CA LEU A 68 -4.86 -11.95 15.41
C LEU A 68 -5.13 -13.38 15.83
N ARG A 69 -4.09 -14.05 16.35
CA ARG A 69 -4.17 -15.44 16.83
C ARG A 69 -3.58 -15.56 18.22
N GLU A 70 -4.10 -16.51 19.00
CA GLU A 70 -3.52 -16.89 20.27
C GLU A 70 -2.23 -17.68 20.01
N LYS A 71 -1.14 -17.28 20.69
CA LYS A 71 0.23 -17.70 20.35
C LYS A 71 0.48 -19.20 20.58
N SER A 72 -0.13 -19.79 21.61
CA SER A 72 0.14 -21.17 22.01
C SER A 72 -0.71 -22.17 21.24
N SER A 73 -1.95 -21.84 20.95
CA SER A 73 -2.93 -22.73 20.29
C SER A 73 -3.11 -22.45 18.79
N ASP A 74 -2.55 -21.34 18.29
CA ASP A 74 -2.81 -20.81 16.95
C ASP A 74 -4.30 -20.60 16.63
N SER A 75 -5.16 -20.60 17.66
CA SER A 75 -6.58 -20.35 17.47
C SER A 75 -6.86 -18.90 17.10
N MET A 76 -7.88 -18.63 16.30
CA MET A 76 -8.30 -17.28 15.94
C MET A 76 -8.77 -16.54 17.20
N PHE A 77 -8.02 -15.52 17.62
CA PHE A 77 -8.40 -14.66 18.74
C PHE A 77 -9.47 -13.65 18.35
N SER A 78 -9.33 -13.03 17.18
CA SER A 78 -10.30 -12.08 16.64
C SER A 78 -10.24 -12.03 15.12
N ASP A 79 -11.39 -11.99 14.49
CA ASP A 79 -11.56 -11.79 13.05
C ASP A 79 -11.67 -10.30 12.64
N LYS A 80 -11.65 -9.40 13.63
CA LYS A 80 -11.93 -7.96 13.42
C LYS A 80 -10.79 -7.18 12.79
N LEU A 81 -9.58 -7.73 12.77
CA LEU A 81 -8.42 -7.07 12.18
C LEU A 81 -7.64 -8.05 11.32
N ARG A 82 -7.48 -7.71 10.04
CA ARG A 82 -6.71 -8.50 9.09
C ARG A 82 -5.84 -7.62 8.22
N PHE A 83 -4.61 -8.07 7.99
CA PHE A 83 -3.70 -7.44 7.03
C PHE A 83 -3.45 -8.40 5.88
N ILE A 84 -3.47 -7.88 4.67
CA ILE A 84 -3.19 -8.60 3.44
C ILE A 84 -2.09 -7.84 2.72
N TYR A 85 -0.88 -8.41 2.72
CA TYR A 85 0.26 -7.84 2.02
C TYR A 85 0.40 -8.53 0.66
N LEU A 86 0.37 -7.75 -0.42
CA LEU A 86 0.54 -8.20 -1.79
C LEU A 86 1.84 -7.63 -2.32
N SER A 87 2.85 -8.48 -2.49
CA SER A 87 4.18 -8.10 -2.97
C SER A 87 4.28 -8.35 -4.47
N LEU A 88 4.08 -7.30 -5.26
CA LEU A 88 4.05 -7.38 -6.73
C LEU A 88 5.34 -7.94 -7.35
N PRO A 89 6.56 -7.72 -6.80
CA PRO A 89 7.77 -8.35 -7.33
C PRO A 89 7.69 -9.88 -7.40
N PHE A 90 6.92 -10.53 -6.50
CA PHE A 90 6.74 -12.00 -6.48
C PHE A 90 5.55 -12.49 -7.30
N PHE A 91 4.84 -11.61 -8.00
CA PHE A 91 3.81 -12.01 -8.95
C PHE A 91 4.47 -12.20 -10.32
N ASP A 92 4.61 -13.41 -10.79
CA ASP A 92 5.40 -13.81 -11.97
C ASP A 92 4.56 -14.32 -13.15
N LYS A 93 3.22 -14.33 -13.00
CA LYS A 93 2.32 -14.75 -14.07
C LYS A 93 2.33 -13.80 -15.26
N SER A 94 2.34 -14.38 -16.48
CA SER A 94 2.09 -13.66 -17.73
C SER A 94 0.60 -13.29 -17.90
N GLU A 95 0.27 -12.53 -18.93
CA GLU A 95 -1.12 -12.16 -19.24
C GLU A 95 -1.98 -13.42 -19.48
N GLU A 96 -1.45 -14.39 -20.23
CA GLU A 96 -2.14 -15.62 -20.59
C GLU A 96 -2.35 -16.56 -19.41
N GLU A 97 -1.47 -16.53 -18.43
CA GLU A 97 -1.53 -17.35 -17.22
C GLU A 97 -2.48 -16.80 -16.16
N CYS A 98 -2.97 -15.56 -16.34
CA CYS A 98 -3.93 -14.95 -15.46
C CYS A 98 -5.34 -15.49 -15.69
N GLU A 99 -5.76 -16.47 -14.92
CA GLU A 99 -7.08 -17.11 -15.04
C GLU A 99 -8.17 -16.33 -14.28
N THR A 100 -7.88 -15.92 -13.05
CA THR A 100 -8.86 -15.28 -12.17
C THR A 100 -8.93 -13.75 -12.37
N GLY A 101 -10.09 -13.17 -12.05
CA GLY A 101 -10.25 -11.71 -12.05
C GLY A 101 -9.27 -11.00 -11.11
N PHE A 102 -8.90 -11.65 -10.00
CA PHE A 102 -7.91 -11.13 -9.06
C PHE A 102 -6.52 -11.07 -9.70
N GLU A 103 -6.07 -12.15 -10.34
CA GLU A 103 -4.77 -12.20 -11.03
C GLU A 103 -4.67 -11.17 -12.14
N LYS A 104 -5.74 -11.01 -12.93
CA LYS A 104 -5.84 -9.98 -13.98
C LYS A 104 -5.68 -8.57 -13.43
N TRP A 105 -6.29 -8.29 -12.27
CA TRP A 105 -6.11 -7.01 -11.58
C TRP A 105 -4.68 -6.81 -11.10
N ILE A 106 -4.06 -7.82 -10.50
CA ILE A 106 -2.68 -7.75 -10.03
C ILE A 106 -1.72 -7.54 -11.20
N TYR A 107 -1.93 -8.23 -12.31
CA TYR A 107 -1.15 -8.06 -13.53
C TYR A 107 -1.20 -6.61 -14.04
N VAL A 108 -2.39 -6.05 -14.15
CA VAL A 108 -2.59 -4.65 -14.56
C VAL A 108 -1.88 -3.70 -13.59
N LEU A 109 -2.05 -3.88 -12.28
CA LEU A 109 -1.40 -3.01 -11.27
C LEU A 109 0.13 -3.10 -11.31
N LYS A 110 0.68 -4.29 -11.58
CA LYS A 110 2.14 -4.49 -11.66
C LYS A 110 2.75 -3.82 -12.88
N TYR A 111 2.10 -3.91 -14.04
CA TYR A 111 2.66 -3.51 -15.32
C TYR A 111 2.06 -2.22 -15.89
N MET A 112 1.17 -1.55 -15.16
CA MET A 112 0.39 -0.39 -15.63
C MET A 112 1.25 0.73 -16.25
N GLU A 113 2.46 0.95 -15.75
CA GLU A 113 3.36 2.01 -16.23
C GLU A 113 3.99 1.69 -17.59
N VAL A 114 4.06 0.41 -17.98
CA VAL A 114 4.74 -0.05 -19.21
C VAL A 114 3.79 -0.62 -20.24
N LEU A 115 2.50 -0.77 -19.91
CA LEU A 115 1.51 -1.32 -20.82
C LEU A 115 1.08 -0.24 -21.84
N GLU A 116 1.33 -0.48 -23.12
CA GLU A 116 0.82 0.36 -24.21
C GLU A 116 -0.70 0.30 -24.33
N ARG A 117 -1.29 -0.82 -23.92
CA ARG A 117 -2.73 -1.05 -23.83
C ARG A 117 -3.05 -1.83 -22.57
N LEU A 118 -4.22 -1.60 -22.00
CA LEU A 118 -4.68 -2.43 -20.89
C LEU A 118 -5.07 -3.82 -21.41
N PRO A 119 -4.46 -4.90 -20.87
CA PRO A 119 -4.87 -6.26 -21.17
C PRO A 119 -6.31 -6.49 -20.68
N PHE A 120 -6.98 -7.45 -21.24
CA PHE A 120 -8.35 -7.84 -20.84
C PHE A 120 -9.43 -6.76 -21.06
N THR A 121 -9.15 -5.66 -21.78
CA THR A 121 -10.11 -4.56 -22.02
C THR A 121 -11.40 -5.02 -22.71
N ALA A 122 -11.30 -6.00 -23.60
CA ALA A 122 -12.47 -6.57 -24.28
C ALA A 122 -13.41 -7.35 -23.35
N GLN A 123 -13.00 -7.62 -22.11
CA GLN A 123 -13.74 -8.51 -21.21
C GLN A 123 -14.59 -7.80 -20.15
N LYS A 124 -14.30 -6.55 -19.81
CA LYS A 124 -15.07 -5.84 -18.75
C LYS A 124 -14.98 -4.31 -18.86
N LYS A 125 -16.12 -3.64 -18.83
CA LYS A 125 -16.26 -2.17 -18.73
C LYS A 125 -15.43 -1.53 -17.61
N ILE A 126 -15.08 -2.28 -16.56
CA ILE A 126 -14.29 -1.80 -15.43
C ILE A 126 -12.82 -1.55 -15.83
N PHE A 127 -12.26 -2.36 -16.73
CA PHE A 127 -10.91 -2.12 -17.27
C PHE A 127 -10.88 -0.92 -18.21
N ASP A 128 -11.94 -0.69 -18.99
CA ASP A 128 -12.07 0.51 -19.83
C ASP A 128 -12.13 1.77 -18.97
N HIS A 129 -12.82 1.69 -17.83
CA HIS A 129 -12.88 2.81 -16.88
C HIS A 129 -11.52 3.05 -16.21
N LEU A 130 -10.82 1.98 -15.83
CA LEU A 130 -9.46 2.08 -15.29
C LEU A 130 -8.48 2.67 -16.31
N ALA A 131 -8.58 2.28 -17.60
CA ALA A 131 -7.76 2.84 -18.67
C ALA A 131 -7.92 4.36 -18.76
N LYS A 132 -9.17 4.84 -18.69
CA LYS A 132 -9.48 6.27 -18.72
C LYS A 132 -8.95 7.01 -17.49
N LEU A 133 -9.06 6.39 -16.30
CA LEU A 133 -8.55 6.98 -15.05
C LEU A 133 -7.03 6.98 -14.96
N ALA A 134 -6.37 5.97 -15.56
CA ALA A 134 -4.92 5.86 -15.56
C ALA A 134 -4.24 6.73 -16.64
N ASP A 135 -4.99 7.22 -17.63
CA ASP A 135 -4.45 8.08 -18.68
C ASP A 135 -4.39 9.53 -18.21
N VAL A 136 -3.20 9.95 -17.79
CA VAL A 136 -2.92 11.34 -17.33
C VAL A 136 -3.34 12.39 -18.38
N ARG A 137 -3.38 12.03 -19.67
CA ARG A 137 -3.83 12.93 -20.76
C ARG A 137 -5.31 13.22 -20.73
N CYS A 138 -6.10 12.41 -20.01
CA CYS A 138 -7.54 12.61 -19.83
C CYS A 138 -7.87 13.49 -18.61
N LEU A 139 -6.88 13.91 -17.84
CA LEU A 139 -7.06 14.82 -16.71
C LEU A 139 -7.42 16.21 -17.22
N SER A 140 -8.33 16.88 -16.52
CA SER A 140 -8.53 18.31 -16.69
C SER A 140 -7.28 19.09 -16.27
N SER A 141 -7.14 20.33 -16.72
CA SER A 141 -5.99 21.17 -16.36
C SER A 141 -5.81 21.29 -14.84
N GLU A 142 -6.90 21.40 -14.09
CA GLU A 142 -6.88 21.48 -12.62
C GLU A 142 -6.46 20.15 -11.96
N GLU A 143 -6.89 19.02 -12.50
CA GLU A 143 -6.49 17.69 -12.01
C GLU A 143 -5.04 17.40 -12.36
N GLN A 144 -4.56 17.83 -13.51
CA GLN A 144 -3.17 17.72 -13.92
C GLN A 144 -2.25 18.55 -13.04
N GLU A 145 -2.63 19.78 -12.70
CA GLU A 145 -1.89 20.62 -11.76
C GLU A 145 -1.76 19.96 -10.39
N LYS A 146 -2.87 19.43 -9.84
CA LYS A 146 -2.86 18.67 -8.57
C LYS A 146 -2.00 17.40 -8.64
N TYR A 147 -2.01 16.72 -9.77
CA TYR A 147 -1.16 15.55 -10.00
C TYR A 147 0.32 15.95 -9.98
N ASP A 148 0.69 17.00 -10.73
CA ASP A 148 2.06 17.50 -10.82
C ASP A 148 2.56 18.04 -9.48
N GLU A 149 1.71 18.74 -8.71
CA GLU A 149 2.00 19.16 -7.34
C GLU A 149 2.24 17.96 -6.41
N SER A 150 1.46 16.87 -6.56
CA SER A 150 1.62 15.66 -5.75
C SER A 150 2.93 14.94 -6.06
N ILE A 151 3.33 14.87 -7.33
CA ILE A 151 4.63 14.32 -7.77
C ILE A 151 5.75 15.17 -7.23
N LYS A 152 5.69 16.51 -7.39
CA LYS A 152 6.67 17.44 -6.88
C LYS A 152 6.84 17.31 -5.35
N ALA A 153 5.76 17.24 -4.59
CA ALA A 153 5.82 17.06 -3.14
C ALA A 153 6.52 15.74 -2.73
N VAL A 154 6.33 14.68 -3.52
CA VAL A 154 7.03 13.41 -3.31
C VAL A 154 8.52 13.55 -3.63
N ASP A 155 8.86 14.19 -4.73
CA ASP A 155 10.26 14.40 -5.15
C ASP A 155 11.00 15.31 -4.19
N ASP A 156 10.39 16.40 -3.73
CA ASP A 156 10.93 17.30 -2.71
C ASP A 156 11.18 16.56 -1.39
N TYR A 157 10.24 15.72 -0.95
CA TYR A 157 10.42 14.90 0.23
C TYR A 157 11.62 13.95 0.09
N TYR A 158 11.76 13.27 -1.05
CA TYR A 158 12.91 12.38 -1.29
C TYR A 158 14.21 13.15 -1.44
N GLY A 159 14.19 14.36 -2.04
CA GLY A 159 15.35 15.26 -2.13
C GLY A 159 15.87 15.63 -0.74
N VAL A 160 14.98 16.02 0.17
CA VAL A 160 15.32 16.33 1.57
C VAL A 160 15.86 15.09 2.28
N LEU A 161 15.21 13.94 2.13
CA LEU A 161 15.64 12.68 2.76
C LEU A 161 17.04 12.26 2.27
N MET A 162 17.29 12.39 0.98
CA MET A 162 18.59 12.07 0.37
C MET A 162 19.68 13.02 0.87
N SER A 163 19.37 14.31 1.01
CA SER A 163 20.29 15.30 1.59
C SER A 163 20.69 14.93 3.03
N TYR A 164 19.74 14.56 3.88
CA TYR A 164 20.05 14.09 5.24
C TYR A 164 20.90 12.80 5.24
N TYR A 165 20.62 11.87 4.33
CA TYR A 165 21.37 10.64 4.20
C TYR A 165 22.83 10.92 3.78
N MET A 166 23.04 11.77 2.77
CA MET A 166 24.38 12.15 2.31
C MET A 166 25.16 12.88 3.39
N ASN A 167 24.55 13.86 4.06
CA ASN A 167 25.17 14.58 5.17
C ASN A 167 25.56 13.61 6.32
N GLY A 168 24.71 12.61 6.63
CA GLY A 168 25.01 11.60 7.62
C GLY A 168 26.21 10.71 7.24
N ILE A 169 26.37 10.38 5.95
CA ILE A 169 27.55 9.67 5.44
C ILE A 169 28.81 10.54 5.58
N ASP A 170 28.75 11.79 5.13
CA ASP A 170 29.87 12.71 5.17
C ASP A 170 30.34 12.96 6.61
N GLU A 171 29.42 13.16 7.54
CA GLU A 171 29.75 13.25 8.97
C GLU A 171 30.34 11.95 9.52
N GLY A 172 29.81 10.80 9.09
CA GLY A 172 30.33 9.49 9.50
C GLY A 172 31.74 9.25 9.01
N VAL A 173 32.06 9.60 7.76
CA VAL A 173 33.40 9.52 7.17
C VAL A 173 34.36 10.44 7.92
N ALA A 174 34.00 11.73 8.09
CA ALA A 174 34.84 12.70 8.80
C ALA A 174 35.16 12.29 10.24
N LYS A 175 34.17 11.71 10.97
CA LYS A 175 34.37 11.17 12.32
C LYS A 175 35.25 9.89 12.32
N GLY A 176 35.15 9.08 11.26
CA GLY A 176 36.00 7.91 11.08
C GLY A 176 37.45 8.29 10.84
N GLU A 177 37.72 9.21 9.94
CA GLU A 177 39.06 9.73 9.63
C GLU A 177 39.71 10.42 10.82
N ALA A 178 38.94 11.13 11.65
CA ALA A 178 39.44 11.79 12.86
C ALA A 178 39.81 10.83 14.01
N ARG A 179 39.44 9.55 13.93
CA ARG A 179 39.71 8.51 14.94
C ARG A 179 40.80 7.50 14.55
N GLY A 180 41.23 7.52 13.31
CA GLY A 180 42.32 6.68 12.78
C GLY A 180 43.62 7.44 12.80
#